data_d810e54c8b79f0ca96bcc2895621730a
#
_entry.id   d810e54c8b79f0ca96bcc2895621730a
#
_cell.length_a   1.000
_cell.length_b   1.000
_cell.length_c   1.000
_cell.angle_alpha   90.00
_cell.angle_beta   90.00
_cell.angle_gamma   90.00
#
_symmetry.space_group_name_H-M   'P 1'
#
loop_
_entity.id
_entity.type
_entity.pdbx_description
1 polymer ?
#
loop_
_entity_poly.entity_id
_entity_poly.type
_entity_poly.pdbx_seq_one_letter_code
_entity_poly.pdbx_strand_id
1 'polypeptide(L)'
;MLIKSLLRSSISIALMFFYSLAFAIDVPIYDFPLESYSQNSNDYVPMNSDDYSASILTEHYQKLQLQQFYNHYYASDAQGLSPWSEQMVRSVLPIVKKIEQQILDDFNNQNKSPIERHYSENFKEKNQLWWNKIKRNMALEALESSSYNEEKKAIAVANTLARALPDAAPDFYHVSLPGQGFPFDNLQESAIWAGTPLYVFSTSQDKAWSLVLTPDAYFAWVKSNDIAYASHPFINQWQQAAQKNLVAITKTEASIVDSNDNYRFTGYVGAVFPLAQRNTRKTSIFIPVKNEHNQAVIKAAVVHSQDAEIMPLPASKKNLVKIIRQLKNRPYGWGSTFFFNDCSQEMKSIFTPFGIWLPRNSGAQGKLNSSLDLSQEDVDKRLAILKEKGHPLMTLIYIGGHVMLYVGNKKLNNQETEAVSYQNVWGLSPKSRDKRYVIGQSAYLPLLKYFPENPDINSQANATYFKLVYLDQLQTKPETPQSFSKQFMAKLEQPVNFSD
;
A
#
# COMPACT_ATOMS: atom_id res chain seq x y z
N MET A 1 9.38 -31.74 -91.30
CA MET A 1 8.93 -32.48 -90.09
C MET A 1 9.48 -31.79 -88.87
N LEU A 2 8.56 -31.12 -88.08
CA LEU A 2 8.86 -30.21 -86.98
C LEU A 2 9.30 -30.98 -85.76
N ILE A 3 10.39 -30.54 -85.12
CA ILE A 3 10.71 -30.89 -83.77
C ILE A 3 10.70 -29.59 -83.01
N LYS A 4 9.65 -29.39 -82.17
CA LYS A 4 9.52 -28.29 -81.25
C LYS A 4 10.42 -28.48 -80.07
N SER A 5 11.40 -27.61 -79.90
CA SER A 5 12.18 -27.52 -78.66
C SER A 5 11.36 -26.81 -77.61
N LEU A 6 11.03 -27.48 -76.53
CA LEU A 6 10.44 -26.92 -75.32
C LEU A 6 11.56 -26.33 -74.46
N LEU A 7 11.66 -25.01 -74.46
CA LEU A 7 12.38 -24.28 -73.40
C LEU A 7 11.58 -24.38 -72.12
N ARG A 8 12.08 -25.11 -71.17
CA ARG A 8 11.62 -25.05 -69.76
C ARG A 8 12.28 -23.87 -69.09
N SER A 9 11.58 -22.79 -68.97
CA SER A 9 11.93 -21.70 -68.08
C SER A 9 11.72 -22.16 -66.65
N SER A 10 12.82 -22.45 -65.94
CA SER A 10 12.82 -22.66 -64.50
C SER A 10 12.67 -21.31 -63.83
N ILE A 11 11.48 -20.95 -63.49
CA ILE A 11 11.23 -19.82 -62.58
C ILE A 11 11.62 -20.31 -61.17
N SER A 12 12.86 -19.97 -60.77
CA SER A 12 13.27 -20.09 -59.35
C SER A 12 12.50 -19.02 -58.55
N ILE A 13 11.41 -19.42 -57.92
CA ILE A 13 10.78 -18.63 -56.90
C ILE A 13 11.71 -18.65 -55.71
N ALA A 14 12.55 -17.61 -55.59
CA ALA A 14 13.25 -17.31 -54.35
C ALA A 14 12.18 -16.92 -53.32
N LEU A 15 11.75 -17.85 -52.50
CA LEU A 15 11.05 -17.55 -51.26
C LEU A 15 12.03 -16.74 -50.38
N MET A 16 11.97 -15.43 -50.47
CA MET A 16 12.50 -14.56 -49.43
C MET A 16 11.69 -14.85 -48.18
N PHE A 17 12.16 -15.71 -47.32
CA PHE A 17 11.79 -15.75 -45.94
C PHE A 17 12.23 -14.40 -45.35
N PHE A 18 11.31 -13.43 -45.33
CA PHE A 18 11.42 -12.34 -44.38
C PHE A 18 11.32 -12.98 -43.01
N TYR A 19 12.45 -13.32 -42.43
CA TYR A 19 12.55 -13.42 -40.99
C TYR A 19 12.22 -12.01 -40.50
N SER A 20 10.94 -11.76 -40.21
CA SER A 20 10.62 -10.71 -39.25
C SER A 20 11.37 -11.09 -37.99
N LEU A 21 12.51 -10.44 -37.74
CA LEU A 21 13.13 -10.45 -36.43
C LEU A 21 12.02 -9.90 -35.52
N ALA A 22 11.25 -10.81 -34.94
CA ALA A 22 10.43 -10.47 -33.80
C ALA A 22 11.45 -10.08 -32.72
N PHE A 23 11.67 -8.78 -32.55
CA PHE A 23 12.38 -8.28 -31.40
C PHE A 23 11.49 -8.65 -30.20
N ALA A 24 11.78 -9.81 -29.61
CA ALA A 24 11.22 -10.15 -28.33
C ALA A 24 11.66 -9.05 -27.35
N ILE A 25 10.71 -8.45 -26.65
CA ILE A 25 11.03 -7.55 -25.55
C ILE A 25 11.55 -8.46 -24.44
N ASP A 26 12.86 -8.44 -24.24
CA ASP A 26 13.47 -9.16 -23.12
C ASP A 26 13.23 -8.34 -21.85
N VAL A 27 12.44 -8.91 -20.94
CA VAL A 27 12.25 -8.36 -19.61
C VAL A 27 13.19 -9.15 -18.69
N PRO A 28 14.26 -8.54 -18.17
CA PRO A 28 15.30 -9.27 -17.43
C PRO A 28 14.81 -9.58 -16.00
N ILE A 29 13.95 -10.58 -15.89
CA ILE A 29 13.33 -11.05 -14.66
C ILE A 29 13.71 -12.51 -14.45
N TYR A 30 14.23 -12.83 -13.27
CA TYR A 30 14.68 -14.15 -12.84
C TYR A 30 14.02 -14.51 -11.51
N ASP A 31 13.83 -15.79 -11.21
CA ASP A 31 13.33 -16.22 -9.91
C ASP A 31 14.41 -16.08 -8.84
N PHE A 32 14.02 -15.61 -7.65
CA PHE A 32 14.85 -15.66 -6.46
C PHE A 32 14.65 -17.02 -5.78
N PRO A 33 15.73 -17.73 -5.36
CA PRO A 33 15.64 -19.05 -4.74
C PRO A 33 15.13 -18.96 -3.27
N LEU A 34 13.87 -18.55 -3.09
CA LEU A 34 13.26 -18.31 -1.78
C LEU A 34 13.19 -19.59 -0.92
N GLU A 35 13.17 -20.76 -1.54
CA GLU A 35 13.21 -22.08 -0.89
C GLU A 35 14.47 -22.32 -0.08
N SER A 36 15.55 -21.60 -0.34
CA SER A 36 16.77 -21.64 0.46
C SER A 36 16.55 -21.13 1.90
N TYR A 37 15.44 -20.42 2.13
CA TYR A 37 15.10 -19.80 3.42
C TYR A 37 13.77 -20.31 3.94
N SER A 38 13.74 -20.73 5.20
CA SER A 38 12.48 -21.21 5.80
C SER A 38 11.39 -20.15 5.72
N GLN A 39 10.22 -20.56 5.30
CA GLN A 39 9.01 -19.76 5.32
C GLN A 39 8.08 -20.14 6.46
N ASN A 40 8.53 -20.97 7.43
CA ASN A 40 7.77 -21.34 8.59
C ASN A 40 7.96 -20.32 9.72
N SER A 41 6.90 -19.64 10.12
CA SER A 41 6.93 -18.65 11.22
C SER A 41 7.50 -19.21 12.52
N ASN A 42 7.33 -20.52 12.81
CA ASN A 42 7.82 -21.14 14.03
C ASN A 42 9.35 -21.20 14.11
N ASP A 43 10.03 -21.19 12.97
CA ASP A 43 11.49 -21.21 12.92
C ASP A 43 12.09 -19.89 13.39
N TYR A 44 11.31 -18.82 13.31
CA TYR A 44 11.71 -17.45 13.66
C TYR A 44 11.08 -17.00 14.99
N VAL A 45 9.84 -17.35 15.23
CA VAL A 45 9.09 -17.01 16.46
C VAL A 45 8.53 -18.31 17.06
N PRO A 46 9.32 -19.02 17.88
CA PRO A 46 8.93 -20.33 18.41
C PRO A 46 7.69 -20.25 19.32
N MET A 47 6.70 -21.10 19.05
CA MET A 47 5.45 -21.16 19.84
C MET A 47 5.66 -21.67 21.27
N ASN A 48 6.76 -22.37 21.53
CA ASN A 48 7.11 -22.92 22.85
C ASN A 48 7.99 -21.97 23.69
N SER A 49 8.22 -20.72 23.24
CA SER A 49 8.93 -19.73 24.08
C SER A 49 8.01 -19.27 25.22
N ASP A 50 8.58 -19.09 26.42
CA ASP A 50 7.84 -18.69 27.62
C ASP A 50 7.07 -17.37 27.46
N ASP A 51 7.59 -16.47 26.62
CA ASP A 51 7.01 -15.17 26.33
C ASP A 51 6.10 -15.14 25.09
N TYR A 52 5.79 -16.30 24.48
CA TYR A 52 5.00 -16.35 23.23
C TYR A 52 3.62 -15.71 23.37
N SER A 53 2.97 -15.90 24.51
CA SER A 53 1.65 -15.32 24.81
C SER A 53 1.72 -14.02 25.63
N ALA A 54 2.91 -13.64 26.10
CA ALA A 54 3.10 -12.40 26.87
C ALA A 54 2.90 -11.18 25.98
N SER A 55 2.31 -10.12 26.55
CA SER A 55 2.16 -8.85 25.82
C SER A 55 3.50 -8.15 25.69
N ILE A 56 3.87 -7.78 24.47
CA ILE A 56 5.07 -6.97 24.16
C ILE A 56 4.83 -5.51 24.53
N LEU A 57 3.59 -5.03 24.32
CA LEU A 57 3.18 -3.66 24.63
C LEU A 57 2.29 -3.62 25.87
N THR A 58 2.44 -2.59 26.69
CA THR A 58 1.52 -2.38 27.81
C THR A 58 0.12 -2.02 27.30
N GLU A 59 -0.92 -2.41 28.06
CA GLU A 59 -2.31 -2.06 27.73
C GLU A 59 -2.49 -0.54 27.63
N HIS A 60 -1.84 0.21 28.53
CA HIS A 60 -1.89 1.67 28.52
C HIS A 60 -1.33 2.25 27.21
N TYR A 61 -0.15 1.76 26.75
CA TYR A 61 0.44 2.19 25.49
C TYR A 61 -0.47 1.90 24.30
N GLN A 62 -1.01 0.68 24.21
CA GLN A 62 -1.93 0.32 23.14
C GLN A 62 -3.21 1.16 23.13
N LYS A 63 -3.76 1.52 24.30
CA LYS A 63 -4.90 2.45 24.38
C LYS A 63 -4.56 3.83 23.85
N LEU A 64 -3.38 4.37 24.16
CA LEU A 64 -2.93 5.64 23.60
C LEU A 64 -2.75 5.58 22.08
N GLN A 65 -2.18 4.50 21.55
CA GLN A 65 -2.04 4.30 20.11
C GLN A 65 -3.42 4.16 19.43
N LEU A 66 -4.37 3.44 20.02
CA LEU A 66 -5.74 3.35 19.51
C LEU A 66 -6.43 4.72 19.49
N GLN A 67 -6.16 5.58 20.47
CA GLN A 67 -6.67 6.96 20.47
C GLN A 67 -6.08 7.77 19.31
N GLN A 68 -4.78 7.62 19.00
CA GLN A 68 -4.17 8.23 17.81
C GLN A 68 -4.77 7.66 16.53
N PHE A 69 -4.97 6.33 16.44
CA PHE A 69 -5.69 5.73 15.32
C PHE A 69 -7.08 6.35 15.13
N TYR A 70 -7.86 6.47 16.21
CA TYR A 70 -9.18 7.12 16.17
C TYR A 70 -9.08 8.57 15.68
N ASN A 71 -8.05 9.31 16.12
CA ASN A 71 -7.83 10.70 15.72
C ASN A 71 -7.60 10.85 14.21
N HIS A 72 -6.83 9.96 13.61
CA HIS A 72 -6.59 9.94 12.16
C HIS A 72 -7.81 9.48 11.35
N TYR A 73 -8.61 8.56 11.90
CA TYR A 73 -9.71 7.97 11.15
C TYR A 73 -11.03 8.71 11.32
N TYR A 74 -11.41 9.04 12.55
CA TYR A 74 -12.80 9.40 12.83
C TYR A 74 -12.98 10.74 13.55
N ALA A 75 -11.95 11.30 14.17
CA ALA A 75 -12.12 12.55 14.91
C ALA A 75 -12.51 13.70 13.98
N SER A 76 -13.60 14.42 14.33
CA SER A 76 -14.12 15.55 13.56
C SER A 76 -13.94 16.90 14.27
N ASP A 77 -13.33 16.90 15.46
CA ASP A 77 -13.02 18.10 16.22
C ASP A 77 -11.81 18.87 15.67
N ALA A 78 -11.49 20.00 16.31
CA ALA A 78 -10.40 20.87 15.88
C ALA A 78 -8.99 20.24 15.96
N GLN A 79 -8.81 19.19 16.73
CA GLN A 79 -7.56 18.44 16.86
C GLN A 79 -7.54 17.19 15.97
N GLY A 80 -8.66 16.86 15.33
CA GLY A 80 -8.82 15.69 14.48
C GLY A 80 -7.96 15.77 13.21
N LEU A 81 -7.31 14.67 12.87
CA LEU A 81 -6.54 14.51 11.65
C LEU A 81 -7.33 13.75 10.57
N SER A 82 -8.57 13.40 10.86
CA SER A 82 -9.41 12.64 9.93
C SER A 82 -9.93 13.52 8.79
N PRO A 83 -10.33 12.91 7.66
CA PRO A 83 -11.01 13.61 6.57
C PRO A 83 -12.34 14.28 6.99
N TRP A 84 -12.87 13.91 8.15
CA TRP A 84 -14.09 14.54 8.69
C TRP A 84 -13.81 15.77 9.55
N SER A 85 -12.55 16.07 9.89
CA SER A 85 -12.17 17.28 10.59
C SER A 85 -12.13 18.48 9.65
N GLU A 86 -12.89 19.52 9.96
CA GLU A 86 -12.86 20.80 9.22
C GLU A 86 -11.45 21.40 9.20
N GLN A 87 -10.75 21.38 10.33
CA GLN A 87 -9.41 21.94 10.46
C GLN A 87 -8.41 21.19 9.56
N MET A 88 -8.51 19.85 9.50
CA MET A 88 -7.66 19.04 8.63
C MET A 88 -7.92 19.38 7.16
N VAL A 89 -9.16 19.41 6.73
CA VAL A 89 -9.52 19.76 5.36
C VAL A 89 -9.05 21.17 4.99
N ARG A 90 -9.31 22.18 5.85
CA ARG A 90 -8.88 23.56 5.62
C ARG A 90 -7.36 23.69 5.54
N SER A 91 -6.60 22.88 6.26
CA SER A 91 -5.15 22.90 6.25
C SER A 91 -4.54 22.44 4.91
N VAL A 92 -5.22 21.54 4.19
CA VAL A 92 -4.75 20.97 2.91
C VAL A 92 -5.43 21.58 1.68
N LEU A 93 -6.61 22.18 1.83
CA LEU A 93 -7.40 22.73 0.72
C LEU A 93 -6.60 23.68 -0.20
N PRO A 94 -5.74 24.59 0.31
CA PRO A 94 -4.98 25.53 -0.53
C PRO A 94 -3.95 24.85 -1.44
N ILE A 95 -3.58 23.61 -1.16
CA ILE A 95 -2.50 22.91 -1.86
C ILE A 95 -3.01 21.83 -2.83
N VAL A 96 -4.27 21.40 -2.71
CA VAL A 96 -4.83 20.28 -3.50
C VAL A 96 -4.68 20.52 -5.00
N LYS A 97 -5.08 21.68 -5.50
CA LYS A 97 -4.97 22.00 -6.94
C LYS A 97 -3.53 21.91 -7.44
N LYS A 98 -2.58 22.46 -6.67
CA LYS A 98 -1.16 22.45 -7.03
C LYS A 98 -0.63 21.01 -7.12
N ILE A 99 -1.01 20.16 -6.15
CA ILE A 99 -0.62 18.74 -6.11
C ILE A 99 -1.18 18.01 -7.33
N GLU A 100 -2.47 18.13 -7.59
CA GLU A 100 -3.14 17.46 -8.70
C GLU A 100 -2.60 17.93 -10.06
N GLN A 101 -2.27 19.23 -10.19
CA GLN A 101 -1.65 19.76 -11.41
C GLN A 101 -0.25 19.17 -11.61
N GLN A 102 0.55 19.09 -10.54
CA GLN A 102 1.89 18.50 -10.63
C GLN A 102 1.82 17.02 -11.01
N ILE A 103 0.93 16.24 -10.36
CA ILE A 103 0.70 14.84 -10.72
C ILE A 103 0.31 14.73 -12.21
N LEU A 104 -0.65 15.53 -12.67
CA LEU A 104 -1.05 15.53 -14.08
C LEU A 104 0.12 15.82 -15.03
N ASP A 105 0.96 16.79 -14.69
CA ASP A 105 2.11 17.18 -15.52
C ASP A 105 3.19 16.09 -15.53
N ASP A 106 3.37 15.36 -14.44
CA ASP A 106 4.29 14.22 -14.35
C ASP A 106 3.91 13.09 -15.32
N PHE A 107 2.64 12.95 -15.65
CA PHE A 107 2.16 11.98 -16.65
C PHE A 107 2.17 12.50 -18.08
N ASN A 108 2.68 13.72 -18.34
CA ASN A 108 2.83 14.26 -19.70
C ASN A 108 4.12 13.73 -20.33
N ASN A 109 3.99 13.08 -21.51
CA ASN A 109 5.13 12.55 -22.25
C ASN A 109 5.92 13.59 -23.05
N GLN A 110 5.44 14.84 -23.11
CA GLN A 110 6.17 15.88 -23.84
C GLN A 110 7.55 16.11 -23.20
N ASN A 111 8.56 16.20 -24.06
CA ASN A 111 9.96 16.46 -23.69
C ASN A 111 10.61 15.40 -22.79
N LYS A 112 9.98 14.23 -22.62
CA LYS A 112 10.56 13.10 -21.89
C LYS A 112 11.33 12.17 -22.83
N SER A 113 12.43 11.61 -22.36
CA SER A 113 13.13 10.52 -23.04
C SER A 113 12.26 9.26 -23.08
N PRO A 114 12.45 8.33 -24.03
CA PRO A 114 11.62 7.13 -24.10
C PRO A 114 11.54 6.34 -22.81
N ILE A 115 12.61 6.29 -22.02
CA ILE A 115 12.65 5.53 -20.77
C ILE A 115 11.79 6.16 -19.65
N GLU A 116 11.58 7.48 -19.70
CA GLU A 116 10.80 8.25 -18.71
C GLU A 116 9.33 8.41 -19.12
N ARG A 117 8.98 7.98 -20.35
CA ARG A 117 7.60 8.10 -20.84
C ARG A 117 6.68 7.08 -20.21
N HIS A 118 5.41 7.38 -20.32
CA HIS A 118 4.29 6.59 -19.86
C HIS A 118 3.69 5.75 -20.99
N TYR A 119 3.43 4.50 -20.70
CA TYR A 119 2.96 3.48 -21.63
C TYR A 119 1.68 2.84 -21.15
N SER A 120 0.88 2.35 -22.10
CA SER A 120 -0.30 1.53 -21.82
C SER A 120 0.11 0.06 -21.68
N GLU A 121 -0.86 -0.79 -21.29
CA GLU A 121 -0.71 -2.24 -21.13
C GLU A 121 -0.26 -2.97 -22.41
N ASN A 122 -0.44 -2.36 -23.57
CA ASN A 122 -0.02 -2.87 -24.87
C ASN A 122 1.37 -2.37 -25.29
N PHE A 123 2.13 -1.80 -24.38
CA PHE A 123 3.47 -1.22 -24.58
C PHE A 123 3.52 -0.02 -25.55
N LYS A 124 2.37 0.60 -25.87
CA LYS A 124 2.31 1.80 -26.65
C LYS A 124 2.32 3.04 -25.75
N GLU A 125 3.03 4.07 -26.18
CA GLU A 125 3.10 5.34 -25.46
C GLU A 125 1.71 5.95 -25.31
N LYS A 126 1.42 6.48 -24.12
CA LYS A 126 0.26 7.34 -23.91
C LYS A 126 0.48 8.66 -24.62
N ASN A 127 -0.40 8.98 -25.53
CA ASN A 127 -0.28 10.16 -26.41
C ASN A 127 -0.91 11.42 -25.80
N GLN A 128 -0.69 12.55 -26.44
CA GLN A 128 -1.24 13.84 -26.00
C GLN A 128 -2.78 13.87 -25.95
N LEU A 129 -3.47 13.04 -26.76
CA LEU A 129 -4.93 12.97 -26.72
C LEU A 129 -5.42 12.35 -25.41
N TRP A 130 -4.74 11.29 -24.92
CA TRP A 130 -5.02 10.71 -23.62
C TRP A 130 -4.81 11.75 -22.51
N TRP A 131 -3.66 12.43 -22.49
CA TRP A 131 -3.35 13.45 -21.46
C TRP A 131 -4.38 14.58 -21.46
N ASN A 132 -4.73 15.10 -22.64
CA ASN A 132 -5.75 16.15 -22.79
C ASN A 132 -7.15 15.68 -22.31
N LYS A 133 -7.48 14.41 -22.53
CA LYS A 133 -8.74 13.80 -22.02
C LYS A 133 -8.73 13.78 -20.50
N ILE A 134 -7.64 13.31 -19.86
CA ILE A 134 -7.51 13.27 -18.41
C ILE A 134 -7.59 14.69 -17.84
N LYS A 135 -6.82 15.64 -18.35
CA LYS A 135 -6.84 17.04 -17.93
C LYS A 135 -8.25 17.64 -17.93
N ARG A 136 -8.99 17.43 -19.01
CA ARG A 136 -10.39 17.91 -19.08
C ARG A 136 -11.27 17.22 -18.06
N ASN A 137 -11.12 15.91 -17.89
CA ASN A 137 -11.94 15.13 -16.95
C ASN A 137 -11.68 15.51 -15.49
N MET A 138 -10.44 15.84 -15.12
CA MET A 138 -10.08 16.30 -13.76
C MET A 138 -10.74 17.64 -13.40
N ALA A 139 -10.98 18.54 -14.37
CA ALA A 139 -11.64 19.83 -14.20
C ALA A 139 -11.07 20.65 -12.99
N LEU A 140 -9.73 20.75 -12.90
CA LEU A 140 -9.02 21.32 -11.74
C LEU A 140 -9.33 22.80 -11.48
N GLU A 141 -9.88 23.52 -12.45
CA GLU A 141 -10.32 24.92 -12.30
C GLU A 141 -11.41 25.04 -11.22
N ALA A 142 -12.25 24.01 -11.06
CA ALA A 142 -13.27 23.98 -10.01
C ALA A 142 -12.69 23.97 -8.59
N LEU A 143 -11.41 23.61 -8.42
CA LEU A 143 -10.71 23.64 -7.13
C LEU A 143 -10.27 25.04 -6.71
N GLU A 144 -10.13 26.00 -7.63
CA GLU A 144 -9.67 27.38 -7.31
C GLU A 144 -10.60 28.12 -6.35
N SER A 145 -11.91 27.93 -6.54
CA SER A 145 -12.95 28.57 -5.74
C SER A 145 -13.48 27.66 -4.62
N SER A 146 -12.86 26.50 -4.42
CA SER A 146 -13.35 25.53 -3.44
C SER A 146 -13.12 26.04 -2.02
N SER A 147 -14.18 26.02 -1.23
CA SER A 147 -14.16 26.22 0.22
C SER A 147 -14.55 24.94 0.92
N TYR A 148 -14.22 24.86 2.22
CA TYR A 148 -14.73 23.75 3.01
C TYR A 148 -16.27 23.70 2.95
N ASN A 149 -16.79 22.49 2.73
CA ASN A 149 -18.22 22.21 2.75
C ASN A 149 -18.46 20.89 3.50
N GLU A 150 -19.24 20.97 4.58
CA GLU A 150 -19.55 19.83 5.43
C GLU A 150 -20.26 18.68 4.67
N GLU A 151 -21.06 19.00 3.64
CA GLU A 151 -21.76 18.02 2.82
C GLU A 151 -20.83 17.17 1.95
N LYS A 152 -19.56 17.54 1.84
CA LYS A 152 -18.54 16.80 1.10
C LYS A 152 -17.83 15.73 1.94
N LYS A 153 -18.16 15.59 3.22
CA LYS A 153 -17.73 14.44 4.02
C LYS A 153 -18.34 13.17 3.45
N ALA A 154 -17.54 12.12 3.34
CA ALA A 154 -17.94 10.86 2.71
C ALA A 154 -17.37 9.66 3.45
N ILE A 155 -17.78 8.48 3.05
CA ILE A 155 -17.25 7.20 3.52
C ILE A 155 -17.23 6.20 2.37
N ALA A 156 -16.20 5.34 2.31
CA ALA A 156 -16.16 4.24 1.36
C ALA A 156 -17.20 3.18 1.71
N VAL A 157 -18.09 2.84 0.78
CA VAL A 157 -19.15 1.82 0.95
C VAL A 157 -18.78 0.46 0.34
N ALA A 158 -17.70 0.43 -0.43
CA ALA A 158 -17.07 -0.76 -1.00
C ALA A 158 -15.55 -0.63 -0.88
N ASN A 159 -14.83 -1.75 -1.04
CA ASN A 159 -13.40 -1.67 -1.27
C ASN A 159 -13.16 -1.05 -2.64
N THR A 160 -12.27 -0.07 -2.71
CA THR A 160 -11.98 0.65 -3.94
C THR A 160 -10.49 0.91 -4.09
N LEU A 161 -10.06 1.16 -5.34
CA LEU A 161 -8.68 1.50 -5.65
C LEU A 161 -8.52 3.02 -5.70
N ALA A 162 -7.51 3.52 -5.03
CA ALA A 162 -7.08 4.92 -5.05
C ALA A 162 -6.12 5.11 -6.22
N ARG A 163 -6.43 6.04 -7.12
CA ARG A 163 -5.69 6.30 -8.35
C ARG A 163 -5.07 7.70 -8.33
N ALA A 164 -3.89 7.85 -8.91
CA ALA A 164 -3.24 9.17 -9.08
C ALA A 164 -4.02 10.07 -10.04
N LEU A 165 -4.63 9.50 -11.07
CA LEU A 165 -5.47 10.20 -12.06
C LEU A 165 -6.79 9.45 -12.26
N PRO A 166 -7.88 10.12 -12.70
CA PRO A 166 -9.19 9.51 -12.89
C PRO A 166 -9.26 8.65 -14.16
N ASP A 167 -8.48 7.57 -14.18
CA ASP A 167 -8.45 6.57 -15.23
C ASP A 167 -8.36 5.15 -14.63
N ALA A 168 -9.13 4.22 -15.18
CA ALA A 168 -9.09 2.82 -14.79
C ALA A 168 -8.01 2.03 -15.54
N ALA A 169 -7.59 2.51 -16.73
CA ALA A 169 -6.54 1.89 -17.50
C ALA A 169 -5.17 2.06 -16.80
N PRO A 170 -4.33 1.03 -16.78
CA PRO A 170 -3.04 1.10 -16.12
C PRO A 170 -2.06 2.00 -16.88
N ASP A 171 -1.03 2.41 -16.18
CA ASP A 171 0.09 3.21 -16.70
C ASP A 171 1.42 2.61 -16.27
N PHE A 172 2.36 2.50 -17.20
CA PHE A 172 3.67 1.91 -16.94
C PHE A 172 4.78 2.79 -17.45
N TYR A 173 5.94 2.73 -16.83
CA TYR A 173 7.19 3.18 -17.46
C TYR A 173 7.63 2.19 -18.54
N HIS A 174 8.73 2.52 -19.22
CA HIS A 174 9.25 1.67 -20.28
C HIS A 174 9.54 0.24 -19.78
N VAL A 175 9.14 -0.76 -20.57
CA VAL A 175 9.22 -2.18 -20.20
C VAL A 175 10.63 -2.67 -19.90
N SER A 176 11.66 -2.00 -20.41
CA SER A 176 13.06 -2.33 -20.11
C SER A 176 13.54 -1.89 -18.73
N LEU A 177 12.67 -1.19 -17.95
CA LEU A 177 12.99 -0.80 -16.58
C LEU A 177 12.53 -1.89 -15.60
N PRO A 178 13.45 -2.78 -15.17
CA PRO A 178 13.07 -3.86 -14.28
C PRO A 178 12.68 -3.31 -12.90
N GLY A 179 11.48 -3.68 -12.44
CA GLY A 179 10.93 -3.22 -11.16
C GLY A 179 10.29 -1.84 -11.17
N GLN A 180 10.18 -1.19 -12.34
CA GLN A 180 9.52 0.11 -12.52
C GLN A 180 8.58 0.17 -13.73
N GLY A 181 8.87 -0.61 -14.80
CA GLY A 181 7.99 -0.80 -15.94
C GLY A 181 6.85 -1.79 -15.62
N PHE A 182 6.38 -2.52 -16.63
CA PHE A 182 5.38 -3.57 -16.39
C PHE A 182 5.88 -4.59 -15.35
N PRO A 183 5.09 -5.00 -14.35
CA PRO A 183 3.64 -4.77 -14.14
C PRO A 183 3.28 -3.65 -13.13
N PHE A 184 4.13 -2.65 -12.92
CA PHE A 184 3.94 -1.60 -11.93
C PHE A 184 3.07 -0.46 -12.51
N ASP A 185 1.78 -0.49 -12.18
CA ASP A 185 0.83 0.53 -12.60
C ASP A 185 1.06 1.84 -11.83
N ASN A 186 1.66 2.84 -12.49
CA ASN A 186 1.98 4.15 -11.89
C ASN A 186 0.75 4.95 -11.46
N LEU A 187 -0.44 4.64 -11.98
CA LEU A 187 -1.68 5.26 -11.51
C LEU A 187 -2.21 4.63 -10.22
N GLN A 188 -1.71 3.45 -9.84
CA GLN A 188 -2.20 2.74 -8.67
C GLN A 188 -1.46 3.16 -7.41
N GLU A 189 -2.17 3.81 -6.49
CA GLU A 189 -1.61 4.41 -5.29
C GLU A 189 -1.88 3.60 -4.03
N SER A 190 -3.14 3.16 -3.86
CA SER A 190 -3.56 2.44 -2.66
C SER A 190 -4.87 1.69 -2.88
N ALA A 191 -5.19 0.77 -1.95
CA ALA A 191 -6.56 0.31 -1.72
C ALA A 191 -7.17 1.07 -0.55
N ILE A 192 -8.48 1.32 -0.64
CA ILE A 192 -9.31 1.92 0.41
C ILE A 192 -10.37 0.89 0.79
N TRP A 193 -10.42 0.53 2.07
CA TRP A 193 -11.39 -0.45 2.56
C TRP A 193 -12.75 0.19 2.79
N ALA A 194 -13.83 -0.56 2.61
CA ALA A 194 -15.16 -0.17 3.04
C ALA A 194 -15.12 0.29 4.51
N GLY A 195 -15.85 1.35 4.86
CA GLY A 195 -15.82 1.95 6.19
C GLY A 195 -14.74 3.02 6.41
N THR A 196 -13.87 3.26 5.43
CA THR A 196 -12.86 4.31 5.51
C THR A 196 -13.49 5.68 5.31
N PRO A 197 -13.34 6.65 6.25
CA PRO A 197 -13.82 8.02 6.11
C PRO A 197 -13.04 8.76 5.03
N LEU A 198 -13.74 9.66 4.33
CA LEU A 198 -13.20 10.41 3.20
C LEU A 198 -13.74 11.85 3.22
N TYR A 199 -13.03 12.75 2.54
CA TYR A 199 -13.56 14.06 2.17
C TYR A 199 -13.41 14.26 0.67
N VAL A 200 -14.48 14.66 -0.01
CA VAL A 200 -14.51 14.86 -1.47
C VAL A 200 -14.17 16.31 -1.81
N PHE A 201 -13.05 16.56 -2.48
CA PHE A 201 -12.69 17.91 -2.96
C PHE A 201 -13.44 18.26 -4.22
N SER A 202 -13.45 17.37 -5.19
CA SER A 202 -14.11 17.54 -6.50
C SER A 202 -14.56 16.21 -7.07
N THR A 203 -15.39 16.29 -8.10
CA THR A 203 -15.82 15.14 -8.91
C THR A 203 -15.39 15.41 -10.35
N SER A 204 -14.93 14.37 -11.05
CA SER A 204 -14.56 14.47 -12.46
C SER A 204 -15.73 14.95 -13.33
N GLN A 205 -15.43 15.51 -14.51
CA GLN A 205 -16.44 16.05 -15.42
C GLN A 205 -17.49 14.99 -15.81
N ASP A 206 -17.06 13.75 -16.03
CA ASP A 206 -17.93 12.59 -16.32
C ASP A 206 -18.64 12.03 -15.09
N LYS A 207 -18.37 12.56 -13.88
CA LYS A 207 -18.90 12.14 -12.59
C LYS A 207 -18.54 10.70 -12.17
N ALA A 208 -17.66 10.04 -12.92
CA ALA A 208 -17.26 8.66 -12.61
C ALA A 208 -16.27 8.58 -11.45
N TRP A 209 -15.54 9.68 -11.18
CA TRP A 209 -14.47 9.72 -10.18
C TRP A 209 -14.64 10.87 -9.20
N SER A 210 -14.20 10.65 -7.97
CA SER A 210 -14.15 11.66 -6.91
C SER A 210 -12.72 11.79 -6.40
N LEU A 211 -12.21 13.02 -6.36
CA LEU A 211 -10.94 13.34 -5.70
C LEU A 211 -11.16 13.42 -4.21
N VAL A 212 -10.48 12.58 -3.45
CA VAL A 212 -10.70 12.44 -2.01
C VAL A 212 -9.44 12.64 -1.18
N LEU A 213 -9.61 13.09 0.08
CA LEU A 213 -8.66 12.95 1.16
C LEU A 213 -8.96 11.67 1.93
N THR A 214 -7.92 10.90 2.26
CA THR A 214 -7.99 9.68 3.08
C THR A 214 -7.44 9.92 4.49
N PRO A 215 -7.69 9.01 5.47
CA PRO A 215 -7.10 9.08 6.81
C PRO A 215 -5.56 8.99 6.84
N ASP A 216 -4.98 8.53 5.74
CA ASP A 216 -3.52 8.44 5.58
C ASP A 216 -2.93 9.72 5.01
N ALA A 217 -3.76 10.77 4.94
CA ALA A 217 -3.47 12.03 4.27
C ALA A 217 -3.02 11.83 2.80
N TYR A 218 -3.71 11.03 2.09
CA TYR A 218 -3.50 10.76 0.68
C TYR A 218 -4.56 11.48 -0.14
N PHE A 219 -4.17 12.17 -1.20
CA PHE A 219 -5.10 12.62 -2.23
C PHE A 219 -5.15 11.56 -3.30
N ALA A 220 -6.34 11.17 -3.68
CA ALA A 220 -6.50 10.16 -4.73
C ALA A 220 -7.86 10.26 -5.41
N TRP A 221 -7.92 9.78 -6.63
CA TRP A 221 -9.16 9.58 -7.37
C TRP A 221 -9.72 8.19 -7.08
N VAL A 222 -10.97 8.14 -6.63
CA VAL A 222 -11.72 6.91 -6.42
C VAL A 222 -12.97 6.88 -7.25
N LYS A 223 -13.51 5.70 -7.55
CA LYS A 223 -14.79 5.62 -8.25
C LYS A 223 -15.91 6.21 -7.38
N SER A 224 -16.68 7.15 -7.94
CA SER A 224 -17.78 7.82 -7.22
C SER A 224 -18.85 6.84 -6.74
N ASN A 225 -19.00 5.70 -7.41
CA ASN A 225 -19.95 4.67 -7.02
C ASN A 225 -19.55 3.92 -5.74
N ASP A 226 -18.27 3.91 -5.40
CA ASP A 226 -17.75 3.16 -4.25
C ASP A 226 -17.77 3.97 -2.95
N ILE A 227 -18.24 5.23 -3.00
CA ILE A 227 -18.34 6.13 -1.84
C ILE A 227 -19.77 6.63 -1.67
N ALA A 228 -20.13 7.06 -0.45
CA ALA A 228 -21.37 7.74 -0.17
C ALA A 228 -21.12 8.98 0.72
N TYR A 229 -21.91 10.03 0.54
CA TYR A 229 -21.82 11.25 1.36
C TYR A 229 -22.33 10.99 2.77
N ALA A 230 -21.57 11.43 3.78
CA ALA A 230 -21.84 11.17 5.18
C ALA A 230 -22.45 12.42 5.83
N SER A 231 -23.76 12.38 6.12
CA SER A 231 -24.45 13.44 6.81
C SER A 231 -24.00 13.56 8.28
N HIS A 232 -24.22 14.72 8.90
CA HIS A 232 -23.90 14.95 10.30
C HIS A 232 -24.51 13.88 11.24
N PRO A 233 -25.81 13.48 11.12
CA PRO A 233 -26.34 12.38 11.91
C PRO A 233 -25.62 11.05 11.71
N PHE A 234 -25.26 10.72 10.46
CA PHE A 234 -24.48 9.51 10.15
C PHE A 234 -23.12 9.54 10.85
N ILE A 235 -22.37 10.64 10.72
CA ILE A 235 -21.05 10.80 11.33
C ILE A 235 -21.13 10.67 12.84
N ASN A 236 -22.07 11.34 13.49
CA ASN A 236 -22.25 11.27 14.94
C ASN A 236 -22.54 9.83 15.41
N GLN A 237 -23.44 9.12 14.74
CA GLN A 237 -23.78 7.76 15.09
C GLN A 237 -22.59 6.81 14.87
N TRP A 238 -21.84 6.98 13.76
CA TRP A 238 -20.65 6.21 13.44
C TRP A 238 -19.56 6.43 14.49
N GLN A 239 -19.26 7.67 14.82
CA GLN A 239 -18.26 8.04 15.81
C GLN A 239 -18.61 7.50 17.20
N GLN A 240 -19.86 7.63 17.64
CA GLN A 240 -20.33 7.10 18.93
C GLN A 240 -20.14 5.58 19.00
N ALA A 241 -20.40 4.87 17.92
CA ALA A 241 -20.20 3.43 17.86
C ALA A 241 -18.68 3.07 17.84
N ALA A 242 -17.88 3.80 17.07
CA ALA A 242 -16.42 3.63 16.97
C ALA A 242 -15.70 3.93 18.30
N GLN A 243 -16.15 4.94 19.05
CA GLN A 243 -15.60 5.28 20.37
C GLN A 243 -15.87 4.20 21.42
N LYS A 244 -16.98 3.47 21.30
CA LYS A 244 -17.26 2.36 22.20
C LYS A 244 -16.33 1.19 21.95
N ASN A 245 -16.30 0.68 20.73
CA ASN A 245 -15.42 -0.40 20.33
C ASN A 245 -15.24 -0.40 18.81
N LEU A 246 -14.01 -0.59 18.38
CA LEU A 246 -13.64 -0.90 17.01
C LEU A 246 -13.32 -2.39 16.87
N VAL A 247 -13.58 -2.92 15.71
CA VAL A 247 -13.24 -4.29 15.30
C VAL A 247 -12.35 -4.22 14.07
N ALA A 248 -11.21 -4.86 14.11
CA ALA A 248 -10.36 -5.07 12.94
C ALA A 248 -10.57 -6.47 12.36
N ILE A 249 -10.62 -6.56 11.04
CA ILE A 249 -10.54 -7.83 10.34
C ILE A 249 -9.12 -8.39 10.51
N THR A 250 -9.02 -9.65 10.90
CA THR A 250 -7.75 -10.34 11.20
C THR A 250 -7.50 -11.54 10.30
N LYS A 251 -8.43 -11.81 9.38
CA LYS A 251 -8.31 -12.84 8.34
C LYS A 251 -8.39 -12.20 6.96
N THR A 252 -7.54 -12.67 6.09
CA THR A 252 -7.60 -12.27 4.69
C THR A 252 -8.80 -12.90 4.00
N GLU A 253 -9.51 -12.07 3.22
CA GLU A 253 -10.71 -12.48 2.47
C GLU A 253 -11.84 -13.02 3.38
N ALA A 254 -12.06 -12.35 4.51
CA ALA A 254 -13.21 -12.62 5.35
C ALA A 254 -14.51 -12.20 4.66
N SER A 255 -15.49 -13.08 4.61
CA SER A 255 -16.81 -12.75 4.04
C SER A 255 -17.60 -11.87 5.01
N ILE A 256 -18.00 -10.68 4.56
CA ILE A 256 -18.91 -9.79 5.28
C ILE A 256 -20.29 -9.96 4.65
N VAL A 257 -21.27 -10.37 5.47
CA VAL A 257 -22.64 -10.64 5.03
C VAL A 257 -23.64 -9.79 5.82
N ASP A 258 -24.81 -9.52 5.25
CA ASP A 258 -25.89 -8.86 5.98
C ASP A 258 -26.68 -9.85 6.86
N SER A 259 -27.75 -9.37 7.52
CA SER A 259 -28.60 -10.19 8.38
C SER A 259 -29.33 -11.32 7.67
N ASN A 260 -29.40 -11.26 6.34
CA ASN A 260 -30.05 -12.28 5.50
C ASN A 260 -29.03 -13.17 4.80
N ASP A 261 -27.77 -13.18 5.27
CA ASP A 261 -26.63 -13.88 4.71
C ASP A 261 -26.28 -13.48 3.25
N ASN A 262 -26.76 -12.30 2.77
CA ASN A 262 -26.32 -11.78 1.49
C ASN A 262 -24.91 -11.19 1.62
N TYR A 263 -24.04 -11.58 0.71
CA TYR A 263 -22.68 -11.04 0.60
C TYR A 263 -22.69 -9.53 0.36
N ARG A 264 -21.86 -8.80 1.12
CA ARG A 264 -21.72 -7.34 1.01
C ARG A 264 -20.39 -6.96 0.38
N PHE A 265 -19.30 -7.43 0.95
CA PHE A 265 -17.93 -7.27 0.45
C PHE A 265 -16.95 -8.21 1.17
N THR A 266 -15.76 -8.32 0.64
CA THR A 266 -14.65 -9.06 1.28
C THR A 266 -13.92 -8.15 2.28
N GLY A 267 -13.79 -8.60 3.53
CA GLY A 267 -12.93 -7.95 4.53
C GLY A 267 -11.47 -8.41 4.38
N TYR A 268 -10.55 -7.47 4.39
CA TYR A 268 -9.11 -7.72 4.38
C TYR A 268 -8.48 -7.39 5.72
N VAL A 269 -7.34 -8.00 6.04
CA VAL A 269 -6.60 -7.72 7.29
C VAL A 269 -6.34 -6.22 7.42
N GLY A 270 -6.72 -5.65 8.56
CA GLY A 270 -6.58 -4.21 8.83
C GLY A 270 -7.77 -3.34 8.38
N ALA A 271 -8.83 -3.92 7.76
CA ALA A 271 -10.10 -3.21 7.61
C ALA A 271 -10.79 -3.07 8.98
N VAL A 272 -11.33 -1.89 9.29
CA VAL A 272 -11.83 -1.53 10.63
C VAL A 272 -13.27 -1.06 10.57
N PHE A 273 -14.09 -1.55 11.50
CA PHE A 273 -15.51 -1.23 11.61
C PHE A 273 -15.92 -1.00 13.08
N PRO A 274 -16.92 -0.15 13.36
CA PRO A 274 -17.52 -0.09 14.69
C PRO A 274 -18.23 -1.41 15.05
N LEU A 275 -18.04 -1.87 16.29
CA LEU A 275 -18.70 -3.05 16.82
C LEU A 275 -20.19 -2.76 17.06
N ALA A 276 -21.07 -3.63 16.57
CA ALA A 276 -22.48 -3.63 16.96
C ALA A 276 -22.75 -4.62 18.11
N GLN A 277 -22.31 -5.88 17.93
CA GLN A 277 -22.46 -6.93 18.93
C GLN A 277 -21.48 -8.07 18.65
N ARG A 278 -21.06 -8.79 19.68
CA ARG A 278 -20.22 -10.00 19.52
C ARG A 278 -20.70 -11.15 20.38
N ASN A 279 -20.64 -12.35 19.81
CA ASN A 279 -20.76 -13.61 20.53
C ASN A 279 -19.66 -14.58 20.08
N THR A 280 -19.68 -15.82 20.55
CA THR A 280 -18.63 -16.81 20.27
C THR A 280 -18.50 -17.19 18.78
N ARG A 281 -19.56 -17.06 17.99
CA ARG A 281 -19.60 -17.49 16.58
C ARG A 281 -19.61 -16.32 15.60
N LYS A 282 -20.33 -15.25 15.95
CA LYS A 282 -20.60 -14.11 15.04
C LYS A 282 -20.23 -12.80 15.71
N THR A 283 -19.52 -11.98 14.98
CA THR A 283 -19.27 -10.58 15.31
C THR A 283 -20.12 -9.74 14.37
N SER A 284 -21.06 -8.99 14.94
CA SER A 284 -21.87 -8.02 14.20
C SER A 284 -21.14 -6.68 14.21
N ILE A 285 -20.98 -6.09 13.05
CA ILE A 285 -20.31 -4.81 12.82
C ILE A 285 -21.27 -3.84 12.12
N PHE A 286 -21.04 -2.54 12.29
CA PHE A 286 -21.70 -1.54 11.47
C PHE A 286 -20.93 -1.34 10.18
N ILE A 287 -21.65 -1.35 9.05
CA ILE A 287 -21.13 -1.06 7.72
C ILE A 287 -21.87 0.13 7.10
N PRO A 288 -21.19 0.94 6.26
CA PRO A 288 -21.87 1.97 5.50
C PRO A 288 -22.47 1.37 4.23
N VAL A 289 -23.67 1.81 3.89
CA VAL A 289 -24.36 1.44 2.65
C VAL A 289 -24.86 2.72 1.99
N LYS A 290 -24.76 2.81 0.67
CA LYS A 290 -25.28 3.94 -0.12
C LYS A 290 -26.76 3.77 -0.36
N ASN A 291 -27.54 4.82 -0.10
CA ASN A 291 -28.94 4.89 -0.47
C ASN A 291 -29.15 5.50 -1.89
N GLU A 292 -30.37 5.61 -2.35
CA GLU A 292 -30.75 6.16 -3.67
C GLU A 292 -30.36 7.64 -3.86
N HIS A 293 -30.14 8.37 -2.78
CA HIS A 293 -29.70 9.78 -2.79
C HIS A 293 -28.18 9.95 -2.64
N ASN A 294 -27.40 8.88 -2.83
CA ASN A 294 -25.95 8.83 -2.63
C ASN A 294 -25.50 9.15 -1.19
N GLN A 295 -26.41 9.04 -0.20
CA GLN A 295 -26.09 9.25 1.21
C GLN A 295 -25.73 7.92 1.88
N ALA A 296 -24.79 7.99 2.82
CA ALA A 296 -24.41 6.87 3.66
C ALA A 296 -25.49 6.58 4.72
N VAL A 297 -25.84 5.32 4.86
CA VAL A 297 -26.70 4.80 5.95
C VAL A 297 -25.97 3.66 6.65
N ILE A 298 -26.13 3.58 7.97
CA ILE A 298 -25.53 2.51 8.79
C ILE A 298 -26.43 1.27 8.70
N LYS A 299 -25.80 0.14 8.39
CA LYS A 299 -26.44 -1.19 8.46
C LYS A 299 -25.60 -2.12 9.32
N ALA A 300 -26.24 -3.11 9.93
CA ALA A 300 -25.53 -4.19 10.58
C ALA A 300 -25.11 -5.25 9.54
N ALA A 301 -23.89 -5.74 9.70
CA ALA A 301 -23.37 -6.89 8.95
C ALA A 301 -22.67 -7.87 9.89
N VAL A 302 -22.37 -9.04 9.41
CA VAL A 302 -21.82 -10.13 10.22
C VAL A 302 -20.53 -10.64 9.59
N VAL A 303 -19.56 -10.92 10.46
CA VAL A 303 -18.33 -11.66 10.16
C VAL A 303 -18.16 -12.78 11.18
N HIS A 304 -17.50 -13.86 10.82
CA HIS A 304 -17.15 -14.90 11.80
C HIS A 304 -16.25 -14.33 12.90
N SER A 305 -16.53 -14.68 14.17
CA SER A 305 -15.78 -14.11 15.31
C SER A 305 -14.29 -14.50 15.34
N GLN A 306 -13.90 -15.58 14.65
CA GLN A 306 -12.49 -15.95 14.48
C GLN A 306 -11.75 -15.11 13.43
N ASP A 307 -12.47 -14.39 12.55
CA ASP A 307 -11.96 -13.64 11.43
C ASP A 307 -11.80 -12.13 11.76
N ALA A 308 -12.25 -11.73 12.95
CA ALA A 308 -12.21 -10.33 13.39
C ALA A 308 -11.97 -10.24 14.92
N GLU A 309 -11.25 -9.20 15.36
CA GLU A 309 -10.94 -8.98 16.77
C GLU A 309 -11.25 -7.56 17.20
N ILE A 310 -11.64 -7.40 18.48
CA ILE A 310 -11.84 -6.08 19.08
C ILE A 310 -10.48 -5.39 19.23
N MET A 311 -10.42 -4.11 18.84
CA MET A 311 -9.21 -3.31 18.97
C MET A 311 -9.08 -2.65 20.34
N PRO A 312 -7.86 -2.49 20.90
CA PRO A 312 -6.64 -3.07 20.37
C PRO A 312 -6.51 -4.56 20.74
N LEU A 313 -6.16 -5.39 19.78
CA LEU A 313 -5.75 -6.77 20.05
C LEU A 313 -4.47 -6.75 20.91
N PRO A 314 -4.35 -7.51 22.02
CA PRO A 314 -3.11 -7.56 22.79
C PRO A 314 -1.90 -7.88 21.92
N ALA A 315 -0.89 -7.01 21.93
CA ALA A 315 0.32 -7.17 21.12
C ALA A 315 1.25 -8.22 21.74
N SER A 316 1.03 -9.48 21.39
CA SER A 316 1.88 -10.62 21.76
C SER A 316 2.49 -11.26 20.51
N LYS A 317 3.60 -12.00 20.67
CA LYS A 317 4.18 -12.80 19.59
C LYS A 317 3.14 -13.69 18.93
N LYS A 318 2.29 -14.34 19.73
CA LYS A 318 1.18 -15.18 19.28
C LYS A 318 0.24 -14.45 18.33
N ASN A 319 -0.23 -13.27 18.71
CA ASN A 319 -1.19 -12.51 17.94
C ASN A 319 -0.58 -11.88 16.68
N LEU A 320 0.67 -11.39 16.78
CA LEU A 320 1.42 -10.90 15.61
C LEU A 320 1.64 -12.01 14.58
N VAL A 321 2.10 -13.20 15.02
CA VAL A 321 2.29 -14.35 14.14
C VAL A 321 0.96 -14.83 13.56
N LYS A 322 -0.16 -14.77 14.32
CA LYS A 322 -1.51 -15.07 13.80
C LYS A 322 -1.83 -14.20 12.59
N ILE A 323 -1.58 -12.88 12.68
CA ILE A 323 -1.84 -11.94 11.57
C ILE A 323 -0.87 -12.19 10.40
N ILE A 324 0.42 -12.30 10.67
CA ILE A 324 1.45 -12.56 9.65
C ILE A 324 1.11 -13.82 8.83
N ARG A 325 0.63 -14.89 9.47
CA ARG A 325 0.23 -16.13 8.80
C ARG A 325 -0.94 -15.95 7.83
N GLN A 326 -1.80 -14.97 8.04
CA GLN A 326 -2.88 -14.63 7.11
C GLN A 326 -2.38 -13.92 5.85
N LEU A 327 -1.24 -13.26 5.95
CA LEU A 327 -0.66 -12.43 4.89
C LEU A 327 0.49 -13.14 4.17
N LYS A 328 1.18 -14.06 4.84
CA LYS A 328 2.33 -14.79 4.30
C LYS A 328 1.97 -15.53 3.00
N ASN A 329 2.89 -15.51 2.03
CA ASN A 329 2.76 -16.10 0.69
C ASN A 329 1.66 -15.45 -0.17
N ARG A 330 1.10 -14.31 0.24
CA ARG A 330 0.22 -13.56 -0.65
C ARG A 330 1.04 -12.85 -1.72
N PRO A 331 0.50 -12.77 -2.95
CA PRO A 331 1.16 -12.03 -4.02
C PRO A 331 1.46 -10.58 -3.61
N TYR A 332 2.56 -10.04 -4.11
CA TYR A 332 2.87 -8.62 -4.02
C TYR A 332 1.92 -7.83 -4.94
N GLY A 333 1.28 -6.80 -4.40
CA GLY A 333 0.42 -5.91 -5.17
C GLY A 333 0.91 -4.47 -5.09
N TRP A 334 1.58 -3.98 -6.14
CA TRP A 334 2.00 -2.58 -6.23
C TRP A 334 0.82 -1.63 -6.00
N GLY A 335 0.97 -0.67 -5.07
CA GLY A 335 -0.11 0.23 -4.68
C GLY A 335 -1.40 -0.49 -4.24
N SER A 336 -1.29 -1.71 -3.73
CA SER A 336 -2.41 -2.59 -3.38
C SER A 336 -3.29 -3.02 -4.55
N THR A 337 -2.74 -3.12 -5.75
CA THR A 337 -3.43 -3.69 -6.93
C THR A 337 -4.07 -5.04 -6.58
N PHE A 338 -5.28 -5.27 -7.05
CA PHE A 338 -6.10 -6.45 -6.77
C PHE A 338 -6.35 -6.70 -5.26
N PHE A 339 -6.21 -5.66 -4.43
CA PHE A 339 -6.30 -5.74 -2.97
C PHE A 339 -5.23 -6.64 -2.32
N PHE A 340 -4.12 -6.90 -3.03
CA PHE A 340 -2.91 -7.43 -2.46
C PHE A 340 -2.09 -6.31 -1.82
N ASN A 341 -1.28 -6.64 -0.84
CA ASN A 341 -0.46 -5.62 -0.18
C ASN A 341 0.84 -5.37 -0.95
N ASP A 342 1.34 -4.14 -0.91
CA ASP A 342 2.76 -3.83 -1.08
C ASP A 342 3.47 -3.82 0.28
N CYS A 343 4.75 -3.43 0.31
CA CYS A 343 5.55 -3.46 1.53
C CYS A 343 4.95 -2.64 2.68
N SER A 344 4.53 -1.42 2.41
CA SER A 344 4.01 -0.50 3.43
C SER A 344 2.57 -0.79 3.84
N GLN A 345 1.73 -1.23 2.90
CA GLN A 345 0.38 -1.69 3.22
C GLN A 345 0.42 -2.98 4.06
N GLU A 346 1.40 -3.85 3.83
CA GLU A 346 1.60 -5.05 4.65
C GLU A 346 1.84 -4.67 6.11
N MET A 347 2.76 -3.74 6.37
CA MET A 347 3.04 -3.25 7.72
C MET A 347 1.80 -2.61 8.34
N LYS A 348 1.10 -1.75 7.59
CA LYS A 348 -0.15 -1.14 8.05
C LYS A 348 -1.20 -2.18 8.40
N SER A 349 -1.38 -3.19 7.54
CA SER A 349 -2.34 -4.30 7.78
C SER A 349 -2.02 -5.09 9.04
N ILE A 350 -0.73 -5.37 9.30
CA ILE A 350 -0.28 -6.09 10.50
C ILE A 350 -0.59 -5.32 11.77
N PHE A 351 -0.29 -4.02 11.80
CA PHE A 351 -0.31 -3.24 13.04
C PHE A 351 -1.64 -2.58 13.36
N THR A 352 -2.53 -2.40 12.38
CA THR A 352 -3.88 -1.85 12.62
C THR A 352 -4.69 -2.60 13.68
N PRO A 353 -4.77 -3.95 13.71
CA PRO A 353 -5.51 -4.66 14.75
C PRO A 353 -5.01 -4.39 16.17
N PHE A 354 -3.75 -4.01 16.34
CA PHE A 354 -3.13 -3.67 17.62
C PHE A 354 -3.34 -2.22 18.05
N GLY A 355 -4.10 -1.44 17.26
CA GLY A 355 -4.39 -0.03 17.51
C GLY A 355 -3.29 0.92 17.03
N ILE A 356 -2.25 0.45 16.36
CA ILE A 356 -1.16 1.29 15.86
C ILE A 356 -1.51 1.81 14.46
N TRP A 357 -1.61 3.14 14.34
CA TRP A 357 -1.75 3.79 13.04
C TRP A 357 -0.40 3.91 12.35
N LEU A 358 -0.33 3.53 11.08
CA LEU A 358 0.83 3.74 10.22
C LEU A 358 0.41 4.51 8.96
N PRO A 359 1.23 5.47 8.50
CA PRO A 359 0.99 6.14 7.22
C PRO A 359 1.07 5.17 6.05
N ARG A 360 0.48 5.53 4.89
CA ARG A 360 0.34 4.61 3.76
C ARG A 360 1.65 4.23 3.09
N ASN A 361 2.58 5.15 2.91
CA ASN A 361 3.79 4.88 2.15
C ASN A 361 5.02 4.60 3.02
N SER A 362 5.97 3.82 2.47
CA SER A 362 7.18 3.39 3.18
C SER A 362 8.05 4.56 3.65
N GLY A 363 8.18 5.61 2.82
CA GLY A 363 8.97 6.80 3.17
C GLY A 363 8.39 7.55 4.37
N ALA A 364 7.07 7.63 4.50
CA ALA A 364 6.43 8.22 5.67
C ALA A 364 6.56 7.31 6.91
N GLN A 365 6.48 5.98 6.74
CA GLN A 365 6.73 5.02 7.82
C GLN A 365 8.17 5.12 8.32
N GLY A 366 9.15 5.30 7.44
CA GLY A 366 10.57 5.52 7.78
C GLY A 366 10.88 6.88 8.44
N LYS A 367 9.91 7.80 8.49
CA LYS A 367 10.04 9.12 9.11
C LYS A 367 9.24 9.26 10.42
N LEU A 368 8.69 8.18 10.94
CA LEU A 368 8.02 8.20 12.24
C LEU A 368 8.98 8.62 13.35
N ASN A 369 8.44 9.22 14.40
CA ASN A 369 9.15 9.97 15.43
C ASN A 369 10.01 9.13 16.41
N SER A 370 10.13 7.83 16.19
CA SER A 370 10.93 6.90 17.00
C SER A 370 11.96 6.18 16.13
N SER A 371 12.76 6.92 15.35
CA SER A 371 13.70 6.33 14.40
C SER A 371 15.17 6.52 14.79
N LEU A 372 15.98 5.50 14.46
CA LEU A 372 17.44 5.51 14.50
C LEU A 372 17.95 5.43 13.05
N ASP A 373 18.64 6.49 12.60
CA ASP A 373 19.20 6.55 11.24
C ASP A 373 20.62 5.95 11.23
N LEU A 374 20.81 4.90 10.47
CA LEU A 374 22.06 4.20 10.26
C LEU A 374 22.56 4.33 8.80
N SER A 375 22.03 5.27 8.04
CA SER A 375 22.36 5.42 6.60
C SER A 375 23.84 5.71 6.35
N GLN A 376 24.54 6.33 7.31
CA GLN A 376 25.97 6.64 7.21
C GLN A 376 26.88 5.50 7.71
N GLU A 377 26.33 4.46 8.31
CA GLU A 377 27.09 3.33 8.82
C GLU A 377 27.34 2.29 7.72
N ASP A 378 28.46 1.55 7.82
CA ASP A 378 28.71 0.41 6.93
C ASP A 378 27.77 -0.77 7.22
N VAL A 379 27.71 -1.73 6.30
CA VAL A 379 26.78 -2.88 6.35
C VAL A 379 26.98 -3.70 7.62
N ASP A 380 28.24 -3.96 8.02
CA ASP A 380 28.54 -4.80 9.18
C ASP A 380 28.04 -4.12 10.46
N LYS A 381 28.26 -2.81 10.56
CA LYS A 381 27.80 -2.02 11.71
C LYS A 381 26.28 -1.87 11.75
N ARG A 382 25.62 -1.68 10.58
CA ARG A 382 24.13 -1.67 10.49
C ARG A 382 23.54 -2.97 11.02
N LEU A 383 24.06 -4.11 10.55
CA LEU A 383 23.62 -5.43 10.98
C LEU A 383 23.91 -5.72 12.44
N ALA A 384 25.08 -5.31 12.94
CA ALA A 384 25.45 -5.44 14.37
C ALA A 384 24.49 -4.63 15.24
N ILE A 385 24.25 -3.35 14.91
CA ILE A 385 23.30 -2.49 15.64
C ILE A 385 21.88 -3.03 15.58
N LEU A 386 21.42 -3.51 14.42
CA LEU A 386 20.09 -4.12 14.31
C LEU A 386 19.96 -5.36 15.20
N LYS A 387 20.97 -6.24 15.20
CA LYS A 387 20.98 -7.45 16.04
C LYS A 387 21.00 -7.13 17.54
N GLU A 388 21.65 -6.03 17.95
CA GLU A 388 21.76 -5.58 19.35
C GLU A 388 20.54 -4.76 19.80
N LYS A 389 20.09 -3.79 18.98
CA LYS A 389 19.10 -2.77 19.36
C LYS A 389 17.74 -2.93 18.70
N GLY A 390 17.60 -3.86 17.77
CA GLY A 390 16.31 -4.14 17.15
C GLY A 390 15.36 -4.84 18.13
N HIS A 391 14.11 -4.36 18.21
CA HIS A 391 13.05 -4.99 19.00
C HIS A 391 12.28 -5.96 18.10
N PRO A 392 12.40 -7.28 18.30
CA PRO A 392 11.71 -8.26 17.46
C PRO A 392 10.20 -8.01 17.37
N LEU A 393 9.65 -8.03 16.17
CA LEU A 393 8.24 -7.77 15.85
C LEU A 393 7.75 -6.35 16.17
N MET A 394 8.64 -5.43 16.61
CA MET A 394 8.31 -4.03 16.91
C MET A 394 9.24 -3.02 16.23
N THR A 395 10.21 -3.48 15.44
CA THR A 395 11.10 -2.59 14.69
C THR A 395 10.80 -2.72 13.20
N LEU A 396 10.43 -1.60 12.56
CA LEU A 396 10.46 -1.50 11.10
C LEU A 396 11.85 -1.11 10.63
N ILE A 397 12.26 -1.65 9.49
CA ILE A 397 13.51 -1.31 8.81
C ILE A 397 13.12 -0.65 7.48
N TYR A 398 13.50 0.63 7.32
CA TYR A 398 13.29 1.39 6.09
C TYR A 398 14.61 1.52 5.33
N ILE A 399 14.59 1.17 4.02
CA ILE A 399 15.80 1.12 3.20
C ILE A 399 15.74 1.98 1.92
N GLY A 400 14.89 3.02 1.92
CA GLY A 400 14.62 3.80 0.70
C GLY A 400 13.59 3.08 -0.18
N GLY A 401 12.38 3.66 -0.34
CA GLY A 401 11.31 3.06 -1.13
C GLY A 401 10.72 1.74 -0.60
N HIS A 402 11.37 1.05 0.34
CA HIS A 402 10.93 -0.22 0.90
C HIS A 402 10.99 -0.25 2.43
N VAL A 403 10.04 -0.97 3.04
CA VAL A 403 9.95 -1.16 4.49
C VAL A 403 9.67 -2.63 4.80
N MET A 404 10.27 -3.12 5.88
CA MET A 404 10.16 -4.49 6.35
C MET A 404 10.10 -4.55 7.88
N LEU A 405 9.58 -5.63 8.44
CA LEU A 405 9.49 -5.88 9.87
C LEU A 405 10.67 -6.75 10.33
N TYR A 406 11.46 -6.28 11.30
CA TYR A 406 12.44 -7.10 11.97
C TYR A 406 11.76 -8.16 12.85
N VAL A 407 12.07 -9.44 12.60
CA VAL A 407 11.43 -10.56 13.30
C VAL A 407 12.28 -11.04 14.49
N GLY A 408 13.58 -10.80 14.42
CA GLY A 408 14.54 -11.25 15.42
C GLY A 408 15.81 -11.84 14.80
N ASN A 409 16.66 -12.40 15.65
CA ASN A 409 17.89 -13.03 15.24
C ASN A 409 17.73 -14.55 15.17
N LYS A 410 18.26 -15.17 14.13
CA LYS A 410 18.20 -16.61 13.91
C LYS A 410 19.56 -17.18 13.52
N LYS A 411 19.94 -18.33 14.10
CA LYS A 411 21.06 -19.11 13.59
C LYS A 411 20.68 -19.75 12.26
N LEU A 412 21.46 -19.48 11.23
CA LEU A 412 21.34 -20.13 9.92
C LEU A 412 22.25 -21.37 9.82
N ASN A 413 22.22 -22.05 8.69
CA ASN A 413 22.94 -23.32 8.45
C ASN A 413 24.45 -23.24 8.66
N ASN A 414 25.06 -22.05 8.46
CA ASN A 414 26.47 -21.76 8.73
C ASN A 414 26.78 -21.50 10.21
N GLN A 415 25.80 -21.62 11.11
CA GLN A 415 25.84 -21.31 12.54
C GLN A 415 26.00 -19.82 12.90
N GLU A 416 26.11 -18.93 11.93
CA GLU A 416 26.08 -17.50 12.18
C GLU A 416 24.67 -17.04 12.53
N THR A 417 24.62 -16.05 13.43
CA THR A 417 23.34 -15.46 13.85
C THR A 417 23.04 -14.26 12.97
N GLU A 418 21.96 -14.34 12.18
CA GLU A 418 21.56 -13.30 11.29
C GLU A 418 20.25 -12.64 11.71
N ALA A 419 20.12 -11.35 11.40
CA ALA A 419 18.86 -10.64 11.54
C ALA A 419 17.88 -11.12 10.45
N VAL A 420 16.64 -11.38 10.83
CA VAL A 420 15.59 -11.83 9.89
C VAL A 420 14.51 -10.78 9.79
N SER A 421 14.07 -10.49 8.57
CA SER A 421 12.92 -9.64 8.28
C SER A 421 11.72 -10.48 7.81
N TYR A 422 10.51 -9.94 8.03
CA TYR A 422 9.29 -10.29 7.31
C TYR A 422 8.91 -9.11 6.43
N GLN A 423 8.65 -9.35 5.17
CA GLN A 423 8.41 -8.30 4.20
C GLN A 423 7.53 -8.78 3.05
N ASN A 424 6.76 -7.87 2.47
CA ASN A 424 6.13 -8.10 1.18
C ASN A 424 6.97 -7.38 0.12
N VAL A 425 7.61 -8.14 -0.77
CA VAL A 425 8.60 -7.63 -1.71
C VAL A 425 8.40 -8.23 -3.09
N TRP A 426 8.47 -7.38 -4.12
CA TRP A 426 8.38 -7.88 -5.49
C TRP A 426 9.66 -8.58 -5.93
N GLY A 427 10.83 -8.00 -5.65
CA GLY A 427 12.09 -8.62 -6.03
C GLY A 427 13.31 -7.85 -5.56
N LEU A 428 14.48 -8.47 -5.71
CA LEU A 428 15.78 -7.91 -5.36
C LEU A 428 16.53 -7.53 -6.63
N SER A 429 17.33 -6.45 -6.56
CA SER A 429 18.15 -6.01 -7.69
C SER A 429 19.60 -6.50 -7.53
N PRO A 430 20.30 -6.78 -8.63
CA PRO A 430 21.74 -6.93 -8.62
C PRO A 430 22.41 -5.56 -8.46
N LYS A 431 23.74 -5.58 -8.27
CA LYS A 431 24.55 -4.35 -8.19
C LYS A 431 24.48 -3.52 -9.48
N SER A 432 24.33 -4.18 -10.64
CA SER A 432 24.17 -3.54 -11.96
C SER A 432 22.80 -2.86 -12.17
N ARG A 433 21.78 -3.24 -11.38
CA ARG A 433 20.38 -2.74 -11.47
C ARG A 433 19.68 -3.00 -12.82
N ASP A 434 20.25 -3.83 -13.69
CA ASP A 434 19.76 -4.13 -15.05
C ASP A 434 18.75 -5.28 -15.11
N LYS A 435 18.50 -5.95 -13.99
CA LYS A 435 17.57 -7.08 -13.87
C LYS A 435 16.95 -7.15 -12.47
N ARG A 436 16.02 -8.07 -12.27
CA ARG A 436 15.39 -8.34 -10.95
C ARG A 436 15.32 -9.84 -10.70
N TYR A 437 15.53 -10.21 -9.43
CA TYR A 437 15.29 -11.53 -8.89
C TYR A 437 13.99 -11.49 -8.12
N VAL A 438 12.93 -12.07 -8.70
CA VAL A 438 11.55 -11.92 -8.22
C VAL A 438 11.27 -12.87 -7.06
N ILE A 439 10.72 -12.32 -5.99
CA ILE A 439 10.10 -13.04 -4.87
C ILE A 439 8.58 -12.99 -5.03
N GLY A 440 8.02 -11.82 -5.35
CA GLY A 440 6.65 -11.59 -5.75
C GLY A 440 5.61 -11.82 -4.66
N GLN A 441 6.02 -11.89 -3.39
CA GLN A 441 5.12 -12.24 -2.28
C GLN A 441 5.63 -11.79 -0.91
N SER A 442 4.77 -11.94 0.11
CA SER A 442 5.17 -11.79 1.50
C SER A 442 6.01 -12.98 1.95
N ALA A 443 7.19 -12.71 2.52
CA ALA A 443 8.17 -13.72 2.88
C ALA A 443 9.02 -13.36 4.10
N TYR A 444 9.57 -14.38 4.74
CA TYR A 444 10.68 -14.22 5.67
C TYR A 444 11.98 -14.26 4.88
N LEU A 445 12.86 -13.29 5.12
CA LEU A 445 14.15 -13.19 4.45
C LEU A 445 15.22 -12.72 5.43
N PRO A 446 16.38 -13.39 5.53
CA PRO A 446 17.48 -12.90 6.35
C PRO A 446 18.11 -11.66 5.68
N LEU A 447 18.55 -10.73 6.52
CA LEU A 447 19.32 -9.57 6.10
C LEU A 447 20.79 -9.93 6.06
N LEU A 448 21.22 -10.45 4.93
CA LEU A 448 22.61 -10.91 4.74
C LEU A 448 23.47 -9.79 4.14
N LYS A 449 24.77 -9.84 4.40
CA LYS A 449 25.76 -8.99 3.74
C LYS A 449 25.84 -9.29 2.24
N TYR A 450 25.67 -10.54 1.88
CA TYR A 450 25.56 -11.05 0.50
C TYR A 450 24.72 -12.33 0.50
N PHE A 451 24.09 -12.64 -0.61
CA PHE A 451 23.33 -13.87 -0.80
C PHE A 451 24.26 -14.97 -1.33
N PRO A 452 24.47 -16.08 -0.60
CA PRO A 452 25.36 -17.17 -1.04
C PRO A 452 24.92 -17.79 -2.36
N GLU A 453 23.61 -17.86 -2.61
CA GLU A 453 23.00 -18.45 -3.81
C GLU A 453 23.26 -17.60 -5.06
N ASN A 454 23.42 -16.30 -4.86
CA ASN A 454 23.69 -15.36 -5.95
C ASN A 454 24.41 -14.09 -5.43
N PRO A 455 25.76 -14.06 -5.46
CA PRO A 455 26.55 -12.92 -4.97
C PRO A 455 26.36 -11.62 -5.77
N ASP A 456 25.72 -11.68 -6.95
CA ASP A 456 25.38 -10.51 -7.76
C ASP A 456 24.23 -9.69 -7.15
N ILE A 457 23.36 -10.31 -6.37
CA ILE A 457 22.25 -9.63 -5.70
C ILE A 457 22.79 -8.65 -4.67
N ASN A 458 22.33 -7.40 -4.78
CA ASN A 458 22.66 -6.38 -3.80
C ASN A 458 21.97 -6.66 -2.45
N SER A 459 22.74 -6.58 -1.38
CA SER A 459 22.19 -6.73 -0.03
C SER A 459 21.22 -5.58 0.30
N GLN A 460 20.06 -5.91 0.84
CA GLN A 460 19.14 -4.90 1.37
C GLN A 460 19.77 -4.09 2.52
N ALA A 461 20.71 -4.66 3.28
CA ALA A 461 21.46 -3.94 4.30
C ALA A 461 22.46 -2.91 3.72
N ASN A 462 22.80 -3.02 2.42
CA ASN A 462 23.68 -2.08 1.71
C ASN A 462 22.92 -0.97 0.97
N ALA A 463 21.62 -0.82 1.22
CA ALA A 463 20.84 0.26 0.62
C ALA A 463 21.34 1.65 1.06
N THR A 464 21.10 2.69 0.25
CA THR A 464 21.50 4.08 0.53
C THR A 464 20.93 4.57 1.85
N TYR A 465 19.70 4.23 2.13
CA TYR A 465 19.03 4.53 3.39
C TYR A 465 18.93 3.27 4.24
N PHE A 466 19.16 3.40 5.54
CA PHE A 466 18.93 2.31 6.50
C PHE A 466 18.49 2.91 7.84
N LYS A 467 17.19 2.80 8.14
CA LYS A 467 16.62 3.37 9.37
C LYS A 467 15.83 2.32 10.12
N LEU A 468 15.99 2.31 11.45
CA LEU A 468 15.18 1.52 12.36
C LEU A 468 14.08 2.40 12.94
N VAL A 469 12.85 1.95 12.91
CA VAL A 469 11.70 2.66 13.50
C VAL A 469 11.06 1.76 14.55
N TYR A 470 11.02 2.24 15.80
CA TYR A 470 10.57 1.48 16.96
C TYR A 470 9.09 1.72 17.23
N LEU A 471 8.22 0.75 16.91
CA LEU A 471 6.78 0.89 17.04
C LEU A 471 6.28 0.84 18.50
N ASP A 472 7.08 0.30 19.39
CA ASP A 472 6.84 0.30 20.84
C ASP A 472 7.32 1.59 21.55
N GLN A 473 7.85 2.54 20.78
CA GLN A 473 8.34 3.83 21.28
C GLN A 473 7.76 5.03 20.53
N LEU A 474 6.69 4.82 19.74
CA LEU A 474 6.02 5.92 19.04
C LEU A 474 5.51 6.95 20.05
N GLN A 475 5.86 8.21 19.82
CA GLN A 475 5.38 9.30 20.67
C GLN A 475 3.87 9.48 20.48
N THR A 476 3.19 9.69 21.58
CA THR A 476 1.75 9.94 21.62
C THR A 476 1.42 11.43 21.64
N LYS A 477 2.39 12.30 21.33
CA LYS A 477 2.12 13.74 21.20
C LYS A 477 1.17 13.95 20.01
N PRO A 478 0.07 14.69 20.21
CA PRO A 478 -0.85 14.94 19.11
C PRO A 478 -0.16 15.73 18.01
N GLU A 479 -0.17 15.19 16.80
CA GLU A 479 0.12 15.96 15.59
C GLU A 479 -0.98 16.99 15.38
N THR A 480 -0.66 18.13 14.77
CA THR A 480 -1.65 19.11 14.40
C THR A 480 -1.95 19.08 12.91
N PRO A 481 -3.15 19.47 12.46
CA PRO A 481 -3.46 19.56 11.04
C PRO A 481 -2.44 20.38 10.25
N GLN A 482 -1.88 21.44 10.84
CA GLN A 482 -0.86 22.29 10.22
C GLN A 482 0.50 21.59 10.10
N SER A 483 0.92 20.83 11.11
CA SER A 483 2.18 20.05 11.02
C SER A 483 2.07 18.95 9.98
N PHE A 484 0.91 18.35 9.88
CA PHE A 484 0.60 17.31 8.92
C PHE A 484 0.60 17.84 7.48
N SER A 485 -0.04 18.99 7.21
CA SER A 485 -0.03 19.62 5.89
C SER A 485 1.37 20.06 5.43
N LYS A 486 2.24 20.50 6.35
CA LYS A 486 3.65 20.81 6.04
C LYS A 486 4.44 19.58 5.57
N GLN A 487 4.17 18.41 6.14
CA GLN A 487 4.78 17.15 5.69
C GLN A 487 4.36 16.80 4.25
N PHE A 488 3.14 17.15 3.87
CA PHE A 488 2.66 17.02 2.50
C PHE A 488 3.44 17.89 1.52
N MET A 489 3.60 19.18 1.85
CA MET A 489 4.34 20.12 1.00
C MET A 489 5.78 19.67 0.80
N ALA A 490 6.43 19.18 1.85
CA ALA A 490 7.80 18.69 1.76
C ALA A 490 7.98 17.49 0.82
N LYS A 491 6.92 16.72 0.54
CA LYS A 491 6.95 15.63 -0.46
C LYS A 491 6.94 16.13 -1.89
N LEU A 492 6.26 17.26 -2.15
CA LEU A 492 6.17 17.86 -3.49
C LEU A 492 7.49 18.50 -3.94
N GLU A 493 8.36 18.84 -3.00
CA GLU A 493 9.65 19.48 -3.26
C GLU A 493 10.77 18.46 -3.51
N GLN A 494 10.50 17.17 -3.31
CA GLN A 494 11.47 16.11 -3.59
C GLN A 494 11.27 15.60 -5.02
N PRO A 495 12.28 15.66 -5.89
CA PRO A 495 12.20 15.06 -7.21
C PRO A 495 11.94 13.55 -7.05
N VAL A 496 11.09 12.99 -7.90
CA VAL A 496 10.90 11.54 -8.01
C VAL A 496 12.26 10.97 -8.42
N ASN A 497 12.98 10.39 -7.49
CA ASN A 497 14.25 9.75 -7.79
C ASN A 497 13.94 8.39 -8.43
N PHE A 498 14.13 8.29 -9.75
CA PHE A 498 14.06 7.02 -10.50
C PHE A 498 15.21 6.05 -10.20
N SER A 499 16.10 6.37 -9.23
CA SER A 499 17.35 5.65 -8.96
C SER A 499 17.31 4.73 -7.72
N ASP A 500 16.19 4.65 -6.99
CA ASP A 500 16.09 3.84 -5.77
C ASP A 500 15.30 2.55 -5.97
#